data_c6bbe300e344282d20dcd028cfa81b96
#
_entry.id   c6bbe300e344282d20dcd028cfa81b96
#
_cell.length_a   1.000
_cell.length_b   1.000
_cell.length_c   1.000
_cell.angle_alpha   90.00
_cell.angle_beta   90.00
_cell.angle_gamma   90.00
#
_symmetry.space_group_name_H-M   'P 1'
#
loop_
_entity.id
_entity.type
_entity.pdbx_description
1 polymer ?
#
loop_
_entity_poly.entity_id
_entity_poly.type
_entity_poly.pdbx_seq_one_letter_code
_entity_poly.pdbx_strand_id
1 'polypeptide(L)'
;MGARAMPCSHPLVPRRSQFSQICRWVKLFATLIFATVICGYAVAENLPMPRPRPAEATTSHSPQAADPENAATQSDCQIRLKRVAVASALPPIGGPGECAADDVVELETILLPNKVHVAVMPAATLRCSLAEAIAQWVREDVAPRVRALDSSLKSLDNYASYDCRGRNRVAGATLSEHGKANALDIRSLKLMNGRVVKLTDPEVSRDFRESLRRSACARFATVLGPGSDGYHEDHIHVDLAERRNAQHLCRWDVREPDTDNVAVESPVPLPRPRPTHRS
;
A
#
# COMPACT_ATOMS: atom_id res chain seq x y z
N MET A 1 71.07 25.62 -10.45
CA MET A 1 70.75 26.25 -11.73
C MET A 1 69.99 25.29 -12.57
N GLY A 2 68.81 25.63 -13.02
CA GLY A 2 68.02 24.77 -13.90
C GLY A 2 66.50 24.79 -13.55
N ALA A 3 65.88 25.93 -13.86
CA ALA A 3 64.44 26.07 -13.83
C ALA A 3 63.78 25.22 -14.94
N ARG A 4 62.73 24.43 -14.63
CA ARG A 4 61.85 23.88 -15.65
C ARG A 4 60.45 24.37 -15.41
N ALA A 5 59.91 24.91 -16.49
CA ALA A 5 58.59 25.52 -16.59
C ALA A 5 57.43 24.58 -16.32
N MET A 6 56.37 25.07 -15.67
CA MET A 6 55.03 24.47 -15.56
C MET A 6 54.24 24.78 -16.82
N PRO A 7 53.41 23.85 -17.31
CA PRO A 7 52.44 24.13 -18.37
C PRO A 7 51.17 24.78 -17.81
N CYS A 8 50.65 25.73 -18.56
CA CYS A 8 49.45 26.50 -18.31
C CYS A 8 48.18 25.63 -18.24
N SER A 9 47.42 25.84 -17.20
CA SER A 9 46.04 25.33 -17.06
C SER A 9 45.11 26.23 -17.86
N HIS A 10 44.27 25.64 -18.69
CA HIS A 10 43.20 26.32 -19.40
C HIS A 10 42.03 26.63 -18.44
N PRO A 11 41.42 27.81 -18.52
CA PRO A 11 40.23 28.11 -17.70
C PRO A 11 38.96 27.44 -18.26
N LEU A 12 38.22 26.77 -17.39
CA LEU A 12 36.89 26.25 -17.65
C LEU A 12 35.93 27.44 -17.84
N VAL A 13 35.26 27.48 -18.98
CA VAL A 13 34.18 28.42 -19.30
C VAL A 13 32.94 28.05 -18.49
N PRO A 14 32.33 28.94 -17.69
CA PRO A 14 31.10 28.65 -17.00
C PRO A 14 29.90 28.63 -17.97
N ARG A 15 29.15 27.53 -17.97
CA ARG A 15 27.86 27.43 -18.65
C ARG A 15 26.91 28.51 -18.08
N ARG A 16 26.47 29.42 -18.95
CA ARG A 16 25.40 30.39 -18.65
C ARG A 16 24.14 29.67 -18.22
N SER A 17 23.66 30.04 -17.05
CA SER A 17 22.44 29.55 -16.43
C SER A 17 21.19 29.92 -17.23
N GLN A 18 20.27 28.97 -17.38
CA GLN A 18 18.93 29.13 -17.99
C GLN A 18 17.98 30.02 -17.20
N PHE A 19 18.45 30.88 -16.31
CA PHE A 19 17.61 31.73 -15.47
C PHE A 19 17.06 32.99 -16.17
N SER A 20 17.46 33.27 -17.42
CA SER A 20 17.10 34.51 -18.13
C SER A 20 15.76 34.42 -18.89
N GLN A 21 15.14 33.25 -19.04
CA GLN A 21 13.88 33.12 -19.79
C GLN A 21 12.60 33.21 -18.95
N ILE A 22 12.68 32.97 -17.66
CA ILE A 22 11.51 33.02 -16.78
C ILE A 22 11.08 34.45 -16.43
N CYS A 23 12.03 35.41 -16.46
CA CYS A 23 11.75 36.78 -16.09
C CYS A 23 11.03 37.62 -17.19
N ARG A 24 10.96 37.13 -18.43
CA ARG A 24 10.27 37.85 -19.54
C ARG A 24 8.77 37.57 -19.62
N TRP A 25 8.31 36.43 -19.11
CA TRP A 25 6.88 36.07 -19.14
C TRP A 25 6.06 36.66 -17.98
N VAL A 26 6.72 36.97 -16.85
CA VAL A 26 6.05 37.56 -15.68
C VAL A 26 5.70 39.04 -15.91
N LYS A 27 6.42 39.76 -16.78
CA LYS A 27 6.15 41.20 -17.07
C LYS A 27 5.04 41.41 -18.10
N LEU A 28 4.64 40.41 -18.88
CA LEU A 28 3.55 40.51 -19.87
C LEU A 28 2.18 40.16 -19.28
N PHE A 29 2.12 39.44 -18.16
CA PHE A 29 0.85 39.15 -17.50
C PHE A 29 0.39 40.19 -16.50
N ALA A 30 1.25 41.09 -16.05
CA ALA A 30 0.90 42.16 -15.10
C ALA A 30 0.23 43.38 -15.76
N THR A 31 0.30 43.53 -17.09
CA THR A 31 -0.30 44.68 -17.81
C THR A 31 -1.67 44.41 -18.40
N LEU A 32 -2.14 43.14 -18.39
CA LEU A 32 -3.48 42.80 -18.91
C LEU A 32 -4.59 42.76 -17.84
N ILE A 33 -4.26 42.85 -16.55
CA ILE A 33 -5.23 42.78 -15.46
C ILE A 33 -5.74 44.17 -15.03
N PHE A 34 -5.11 45.27 -15.50
CA PHE A 34 -5.47 46.63 -15.08
C PHE A 34 -6.45 47.38 -16.01
N ALA A 35 -6.90 46.74 -17.11
CA ALA A 35 -7.75 47.39 -18.12
C ALA A 35 -9.25 46.99 -18.10
N THR A 36 -9.72 46.18 -17.16
CA THR A 36 -11.11 45.68 -17.15
C THR A 36 -11.94 46.02 -15.89
N VAL A 37 -11.52 46.98 -15.09
CA VAL A 37 -12.25 47.39 -13.84
C VAL A 37 -12.90 48.76 -13.93
N ILE A 38 -13.19 49.31 -15.10
CA ILE A 38 -14.02 50.50 -15.19
C ILE A 38 -15.03 50.28 -16.32
N CYS A 39 -16.15 49.64 -16.05
CA CYS A 39 -17.49 49.96 -16.58
C CYS A 39 -18.49 48.89 -16.09
N GLY A 40 -19.38 49.25 -15.24
CA GLY A 40 -20.48 48.39 -14.82
C GLY A 40 -21.14 48.83 -13.54
N TYR A 41 -21.57 50.09 -13.44
CA TYR A 41 -22.67 50.44 -12.51
C TYR A 41 -23.93 49.86 -13.11
N ALA A 42 -24.25 48.60 -12.77
CA ALA A 42 -25.54 48.02 -13.04
C ALA A 42 -26.52 48.46 -11.95
N VAL A 43 -27.60 49.04 -12.38
CA VAL A 43 -28.76 49.47 -11.63
C VAL A 43 -29.26 48.31 -10.75
N ALA A 44 -29.42 48.58 -9.46
CA ALA A 44 -30.05 47.63 -8.54
C ALA A 44 -31.54 47.56 -8.89
N GLU A 45 -31.96 46.55 -9.61
CA GLU A 45 -33.36 46.17 -9.70
C GLU A 45 -33.81 45.62 -8.34
N ASN A 46 -34.90 46.21 -7.82
CA ASN A 46 -35.57 45.78 -6.61
C ASN A 46 -36.12 44.37 -6.80
N LEU A 47 -35.35 43.38 -6.39
CA LEU A 47 -35.85 42.01 -6.24
C LEU A 47 -36.82 41.98 -5.05
N PRO A 48 -38.05 41.47 -5.22
CA PRO A 48 -38.99 41.32 -4.11
C PRO A 48 -38.38 40.41 -3.04
N MET A 49 -38.30 40.89 -1.81
CA MET A 49 -37.89 40.05 -0.68
C MET A 49 -38.81 38.84 -0.55
N PRO A 50 -38.27 37.64 -0.33
CA PRO A 50 -39.08 36.45 -0.02
C PRO A 50 -39.95 36.73 1.21
N ARG A 51 -41.25 36.40 1.11
CA ARG A 51 -42.16 36.48 2.26
C ARG A 51 -41.60 35.61 3.40
N PRO A 52 -41.65 36.08 4.66
CA PRO A 52 -41.28 35.26 5.79
C PRO A 52 -42.14 33.97 5.81
N ARG A 53 -41.46 32.84 5.92
CA ARG A 53 -42.14 31.55 6.07
C ARG A 53 -42.98 31.59 7.35
N PRO A 54 -44.21 31.07 7.34
CA PRO A 54 -44.98 30.93 8.57
C PRO A 54 -44.14 30.21 9.62
N ALA A 55 -44.21 30.67 10.86
CA ALA A 55 -43.56 30.01 11.97
C ALA A 55 -44.06 28.55 12.03
N GLU A 56 -43.15 27.61 11.70
CA GLU A 56 -43.41 26.20 11.94
C GLU A 56 -43.56 26.01 13.45
N ALA A 57 -44.68 25.48 13.83
CA ALA A 57 -44.94 25.11 15.22
C ALA A 57 -43.79 24.25 15.69
N THR A 58 -43.09 24.69 16.72
CA THR A 58 -42.09 23.89 17.43
C THR A 58 -42.77 22.67 18.03
N THR A 59 -42.89 21.63 17.23
CA THR A 59 -43.11 20.30 17.77
C THR A 59 -41.79 19.95 18.50
N SER A 60 -41.84 19.99 19.83
CA SER A 60 -40.78 19.47 20.68
C SER A 60 -40.58 18.01 20.32
N HIS A 61 -39.57 17.72 19.48
CA HIS A 61 -39.07 16.38 19.34
C HIS A 61 -38.42 16.00 20.68
N SER A 62 -39.20 15.30 21.50
CA SER A 62 -38.63 14.44 22.54
C SER A 62 -37.54 13.61 21.87
N PRO A 63 -36.37 13.40 22.50
CA PRO A 63 -35.38 12.47 21.96
C PRO A 63 -36.09 11.13 21.78
N GLN A 64 -36.43 10.80 20.55
CA GLN A 64 -36.97 9.51 20.19
C GLN A 64 -35.84 8.54 20.53
N ALA A 65 -36.05 7.70 21.52
CA ALA A 65 -35.18 6.59 21.85
C ALA A 65 -34.91 5.88 20.52
N ALA A 66 -33.64 5.73 20.16
CA ALA A 66 -33.24 5.00 18.98
C ALA A 66 -33.96 3.66 19.01
N ASP A 67 -34.77 3.37 17.99
CA ASP A 67 -35.49 2.13 17.86
C ASP A 67 -34.47 0.99 17.99
N PRO A 68 -34.65 0.05 18.94
CA PRO A 68 -33.76 -1.08 19.12
C PRO A 68 -33.78 -2.06 17.93
N GLU A 69 -34.64 -1.86 16.96
CA GLU A 69 -34.84 -2.72 15.79
C GLU A 69 -33.79 -2.48 14.67
N ASN A 70 -32.95 -1.43 14.77
CA ASN A 70 -31.89 -1.16 13.79
C ASN A 70 -30.47 -1.35 14.34
N ALA A 71 -30.31 -2.09 15.42
CA ALA A 71 -29.02 -2.66 15.79
C ALA A 71 -28.78 -3.81 14.81
N ALA A 72 -28.03 -3.56 13.73
CA ALA A 72 -27.62 -4.58 12.78
C ALA A 72 -27.07 -5.78 13.56
N THR A 73 -27.81 -6.89 13.55
CA THR A 73 -27.44 -8.10 14.29
C THR A 73 -26.08 -8.55 13.78
N GLN A 74 -25.06 -8.54 14.65
CA GLN A 74 -23.72 -8.95 14.27
C GLN A 74 -23.72 -10.39 13.78
N SER A 75 -23.01 -10.66 12.70
CA SER A 75 -22.85 -12.01 12.20
C SER A 75 -22.02 -12.86 13.18
N ASP A 76 -22.19 -14.17 13.11
CA ASP A 76 -21.36 -15.12 13.87
C ASP A 76 -19.87 -14.91 13.59
N CYS A 77 -19.51 -14.55 12.36
CA CYS A 77 -18.13 -14.21 12.00
C CYS A 77 -17.65 -12.98 12.76
N GLN A 78 -18.41 -11.90 12.79
CA GLN A 78 -18.05 -10.67 13.51
C GLN A 78 -17.89 -10.92 15.02
N ILE A 79 -18.72 -11.80 15.59
CA ILE A 79 -18.58 -12.21 16.99
C ILE A 79 -17.25 -12.94 17.24
N ARG A 80 -16.85 -13.85 16.33
CA ARG A 80 -15.55 -14.55 16.44
C ARG A 80 -14.39 -13.60 16.21
N LEU A 81 -14.48 -12.73 15.20
CA LEU A 81 -13.43 -11.78 14.83
C LEU A 81 -13.08 -10.85 15.99
N LYS A 82 -14.05 -10.36 16.75
CA LYS A 82 -13.84 -9.49 17.93
C LYS A 82 -12.94 -10.11 19.01
N ARG A 83 -12.78 -11.43 19.04
CA ARG A 83 -11.88 -12.10 19.99
C ARG A 83 -10.40 -12.01 19.57
N VAL A 84 -10.15 -11.74 18.32
CA VAL A 84 -8.82 -11.80 17.70
C VAL A 84 -8.40 -10.52 16.97
N ALA A 85 -9.33 -9.57 16.80
CA ALA A 85 -9.07 -8.32 16.08
C ALA A 85 -9.98 -7.18 16.58
N VAL A 86 -9.54 -5.95 16.31
CA VAL A 86 -10.40 -4.75 16.30
C VAL A 86 -10.79 -4.50 14.85
N ALA A 87 -12.09 -4.53 14.61
CA ALA A 87 -12.66 -4.30 13.29
C ALA A 87 -14.03 -3.64 13.43
N SER A 88 -14.30 -2.65 12.58
CA SER A 88 -15.60 -1.97 12.50
C SER A 88 -16.47 -2.64 11.46
N ALA A 89 -17.73 -2.93 11.80
CA ALA A 89 -18.71 -3.45 10.83
C ALA A 89 -19.03 -2.35 9.80
N LEU A 90 -19.04 -2.70 8.53
CA LEU A 90 -19.43 -1.82 7.44
C LEU A 90 -20.75 -2.26 6.83
N PRO A 91 -21.50 -1.33 6.20
CA PRO A 91 -22.65 -1.71 5.39
C PRO A 91 -22.25 -2.69 4.27
N PRO A 92 -23.15 -3.54 3.79
CA PRO A 92 -22.91 -4.36 2.61
C PRO A 92 -22.47 -3.48 1.43
N ILE A 93 -21.51 -3.96 0.68
CA ILE A 93 -21.03 -3.28 -0.52
C ILE A 93 -21.90 -3.71 -1.69
N GLY A 94 -22.61 -2.74 -2.31
CA GLY A 94 -23.25 -2.88 -3.61
C GLY A 94 -22.51 -2.02 -4.61
N GLY A 95 -21.84 -2.63 -5.56
CA GLY A 95 -21.07 -1.93 -6.59
C GLY A 95 -21.58 -2.21 -8.00
N PRO A 96 -20.98 -1.61 -9.03
CA PRO A 96 -21.32 -1.91 -10.41
C PRO A 96 -20.98 -3.36 -10.77
N GLY A 97 -21.85 -4.01 -11.55
CA GLY A 97 -21.67 -5.40 -11.94
C GLY A 97 -21.69 -6.35 -10.73
N GLU A 98 -20.68 -7.22 -10.65
CA GLU A 98 -20.54 -8.23 -9.60
C GLU A 98 -19.70 -7.74 -8.39
N CYS A 99 -19.34 -6.46 -8.31
CA CYS A 99 -18.64 -5.88 -7.18
C CYS A 99 -19.59 -5.76 -5.97
N ALA A 100 -19.78 -6.86 -5.27
CA ALA A 100 -20.66 -6.93 -4.11
C ALA A 100 -20.03 -7.77 -3.00
N ALA A 101 -20.30 -7.38 -1.76
CA ALA A 101 -19.88 -8.13 -0.59
C ALA A 101 -20.83 -7.90 0.58
N ASP A 102 -21.27 -8.97 1.18
CA ASP A 102 -22.00 -8.97 2.45
C ASP A 102 -21.03 -9.21 3.60
N ASP A 103 -21.46 -8.89 4.82
CA ASP A 103 -20.69 -9.09 6.06
C ASP A 103 -19.29 -8.48 5.99
N VAL A 104 -19.23 -7.19 5.63
CA VAL A 104 -17.99 -6.43 5.42
C VAL A 104 -17.54 -5.79 6.72
N VAL A 105 -16.24 -5.79 6.92
CA VAL A 105 -15.59 -5.12 8.06
C VAL A 105 -14.40 -4.29 7.58
N GLU A 106 -14.09 -3.25 8.34
CA GLU A 106 -12.82 -2.55 8.26
C GLU A 106 -11.88 -3.11 9.34
N LEU A 107 -10.90 -3.90 8.93
CA LEU A 107 -9.92 -4.52 9.83
C LEU A 107 -8.81 -3.51 10.15
N GLU A 108 -8.72 -3.11 11.42
CA GLU A 108 -7.81 -2.06 11.89
C GLU A 108 -6.60 -2.64 12.65
N THR A 109 -6.84 -3.65 13.50
CA THR A 109 -5.82 -4.16 14.42
C THR A 109 -6.04 -5.64 14.69
N ILE A 110 -4.95 -6.41 14.72
CA ILE A 110 -4.95 -7.83 15.09
C ILE A 110 -4.42 -7.96 16.52
N LEU A 111 -5.15 -8.69 17.37
CA LEU A 111 -4.84 -8.87 18.79
C LEU A 111 -4.06 -10.17 18.98
N LEU A 112 -2.77 -10.08 19.31
CA LEU A 112 -1.94 -11.27 19.58
C LEU A 112 -2.26 -11.88 20.97
N PRO A 113 -1.96 -13.19 21.18
CA PRO A 113 -2.20 -13.85 22.46
C PRO A 113 -1.50 -13.17 23.67
N ASN A 114 -0.35 -12.53 23.45
CA ASN A 114 0.40 -11.77 24.44
C ASN A 114 -0.09 -10.33 24.64
N LYS A 115 -1.30 -10.00 24.19
CA LYS A 115 -1.92 -8.67 24.24
C LYS A 115 -1.19 -7.59 23.43
N VAL A 116 -0.27 -7.96 22.56
CA VAL A 116 0.34 -7.04 21.59
C VAL A 116 -0.68 -6.76 20.48
N HIS A 117 -0.80 -5.51 20.08
CA HIS A 117 -1.66 -5.05 19.00
C HIS A 117 -0.82 -4.88 17.74
N VAL A 118 -1.21 -5.53 16.66
CA VAL A 118 -0.59 -5.40 15.34
C VAL A 118 -1.51 -4.58 14.45
N ALA A 119 -1.13 -3.36 14.11
CA ALA A 119 -1.94 -2.51 13.24
C ALA A 119 -1.97 -3.04 11.80
N VAL A 120 -3.10 -2.92 11.12
CA VAL A 120 -3.24 -3.09 9.67
C VAL A 120 -3.24 -1.69 9.06
N MET A 121 -2.26 -1.38 8.20
CA MET A 121 -2.00 -0.02 7.75
C MET A 121 -1.90 0.10 6.22
N PRO A 122 -2.79 0.86 5.59
CA PRO A 122 -4.04 1.40 6.13
C PRO A 122 -5.00 0.29 6.57
N ALA A 123 -6.08 0.63 7.31
CA ALA A 123 -7.12 -0.34 7.65
C ALA A 123 -7.67 -1.00 6.39
N ALA A 124 -8.06 -2.28 6.48
CA ALA A 124 -8.43 -3.07 5.32
C ALA A 124 -9.94 -3.34 5.27
N THR A 125 -10.59 -2.95 4.18
CA THR A 125 -11.99 -3.29 3.91
C THR A 125 -12.07 -4.70 3.34
N LEU A 126 -12.64 -5.64 4.10
CA LEU A 126 -12.66 -7.07 3.80
C LEU A 126 -14.02 -7.70 4.17
N ARG A 127 -14.36 -8.81 3.52
CA ARG A 127 -15.36 -9.73 4.09
C ARG A 127 -14.87 -10.22 5.44
N CYS A 128 -15.78 -10.38 6.39
CA CYS A 128 -15.46 -10.81 7.73
C CYS A 128 -14.69 -12.15 7.75
N SER A 129 -15.04 -13.10 6.89
CA SER A 129 -14.35 -14.40 6.77
C SER A 129 -12.88 -14.25 6.40
N LEU A 130 -12.55 -13.36 5.48
CA LEU A 130 -11.14 -13.09 5.13
C LEU A 130 -10.42 -12.34 6.25
N ALA A 131 -11.07 -11.36 6.88
CA ALA A 131 -10.50 -10.65 8.02
C ALA A 131 -10.16 -11.60 9.19
N GLU A 132 -11.05 -12.56 9.48
CA GLU A 132 -10.81 -13.61 10.48
C GLU A 132 -9.63 -14.50 10.08
N ALA A 133 -9.55 -14.96 8.82
CA ALA A 133 -8.45 -15.79 8.33
C ALA A 133 -7.09 -15.06 8.39
N ILE A 134 -7.05 -13.78 8.02
CA ILE A 134 -5.85 -12.92 8.14
C ILE A 134 -5.44 -12.77 9.61
N ALA A 135 -6.39 -12.47 10.51
CA ALA A 135 -6.11 -12.32 11.93
C ALA A 135 -5.52 -13.61 12.51
N GLN A 136 -6.09 -14.76 12.19
CA GLN A 136 -5.58 -16.06 12.64
C GLN A 136 -4.19 -16.35 12.07
N TRP A 137 -3.96 -16.13 10.77
CA TRP A 137 -2.65 -16.31 10.15
C TRP A 137 -1.57 -15.43 10.80
N VAL A 138 -1.87 -14.16 11.03
CA VAL A 138 -0.92 -13.26 11.68
C VAL A 138 -0.60 -13.71 13.11
N ARG A 139 -1.60 -14.16 13.85
CA ARG A 139 -1.46 -14.59 15.25
C ARG A 139 -0.66 -15.90 15.39
N GLU A 140 -0.95 -16.86 14.53
CA GLU A 140 -0.48 -18.24 14.67
C GLU A 140 0.80 -18.50 13.86
N ASP A 141 0.99 -17.76 12.77
CA ASP A 141 2.07 -18.02 11.84
C ASP A 141 3.06 -16.85 11.72
N VAL A 142 2.59 -15.63 11.40
CA VAL A 142 3.46 -14.51 11.09
C VAL A 142 4.18 -13.99 12.34
N ALA A 143 3.43 -13.66 13.39
CA ALA A 143 3.98 -13.07 14.60
C ALA A 143 4.99 -13.98 15.33
N PRO A 144 4.76 -15.31 15.44
CA PRO A 144 5.78 -16.22 15.98
C PRO A 144 7.07 -16.26 15.16
N ARG A 145 6.96 -16.24 13.82
CA ARG A 145 8.13 -16.27 12.92
C ARG A 145 8.93 -14.97 12.94
N VAL A 146 8.27 -13.83 13.11
CA VAL A 146 8.94 -12.52 13.24
C VAL A 146 9.90 -12.50 14.44
N ARG A 147 9.66 -13.29 15.48
CA ARG A 147 10.57 -13.38 16.64
C ARG A 147 11.96 -13.90 16.27
N ALA A 148 12.07 -14.73 15.24
CA ALA A 148 13.36 -15.17 14.70
C ALA A 148 14.17 -14.03 14.05
N LEU A 149 13.58 -12.87 13.90
CA LEU A 149 14.22 -11.65 13.41
C LEU A 149 14.61 -10.69 14.57
N ASP A 150 14.70 -11.20 15.81
CA ASP A 150 15.03 -10.47 17.03
C ASP A 150 14.14 -9.24 17.29
N SER A 151 12.85 -9.34 16.91
CA SER A 151 11.88 -8.28 17.11
C SER A 151 10.46 -8.82 17.20
N SER A 152 9.49 -7.93 17.39
CA SER A 152 8.06 -8.25 17.38
C SER A 152 7.37 -7.52 16.23
N LEU A 153 6.27 -8.07 15.73
CA LEU A 153 5.47 -7.46 14.70
C LEU A 153 4.73 -6.23 15.25
N LYS A 154 4.86 -5.09 14.56
CA LYS A 154 4.19 -3.83 14.88
C LYS A 154 2.99 -3.58 13.98
N SER A 155 3.16 -3.73 12.68
CA SER A 155 2.08 -3.56 11.71
C SER A 155 2.29 -4.39 10.46
N LEU A 156 1.17 -4.65 9.78
CA LEU A 156 1.07 -5.25 8.45
C LEU A 156 0.74 -4.14 7.46
N ASP A 157 1.50 -4.05 6.37
CA ASP A 157 1.29 -3.09 5.30
C ASP A 157 0.24 -3.63 4.32
N ASN A 158 -1.00 -3.11 4.43
CA ASN A 158 -2.09 -3.36 3.49
C ASN A 158 -1.85 -2.54 2.22
N TYR A 159 -1.37 -3.18 1.17
CA TYR A 159 -1.12 -2.54 -0.11
C TYR A 159 -2.41 -2.31 -0.91
N ALA A 160 -3.33 -3.27 -0.88
CA ALA A 160 -4.67 -3.16 -1.43
C ALA A 160 -5.63 -4.13 -0.73
N SER A 161 -6.87 -3.70 -0.52
CA SER A 161 -7.97 -4.51 -0.02
C SER A 161 -9.17 -4.44 -0.98
N TYR A 162 -10.34 -3.96 -0.57
CA TYR A 162 -11.46 -3.79 -1.50
C TYR A 162 -11.13 -2.78 -2.62
N ASP A 163 -11.31 -3.22 -3.86
CA ASP A 163 -11.18 -2.39 -5.06
C ASP A 163 -11.99 -3.02 -6.20
N CYS A 164 -13.07 -2.35 -6.60
CA CYS A 164 -13.96 -2.84 -7.67
C CYS A 164 -13.29 -2.76 -9.05
N ARG A 165 -12.61 -3.81 -9.44
CA ARG A 165 -11.84 -3.92 -10.69
C ARG A 165 -11.76 -5.34 -11.22
N GLY A 166 -11.49 -5.48 -12.50
CA GLY A 166 -11.06 -6.74 -13.10
C GLY A 166 -9.67 -7.17 -12.60
N ARG A 167 -9.32 -8.42 -12.79
CA ARG A 167 -8.01 -8.97 -12.45
C ARG A 167 -6.90 -8.17 -13.12
N ASN A 168 -5.87 -7.86 -12.34
CA ASN A 168 -4.68 -7.12 -12.78
C ASN A 168 -4.99 -5.77 -13.44
N ARG A 169 -6.17 -5.20 -13.20
CA ARG A 169 -6.68 -3.97 -13.84
C ARG A 169 -6.76 -4.05 -15.38
N VAL A 170 -6.80 -5.26 -15.93
CA VAL A 170 -6.91 -5.48 -17.37
C VAL A 170 -8.36 -5.28 -17.80
N ALA A 171 -8.57 -4.48 -18.86
CA ALA A 171 -9.90 -4.23 -19.40
C ALA A 171 -10.52 -5.53 -19.91
N GLY A 172 -11.79 -5.81 -19.55
CA GLY A 172 -12.51 -7.02 -19.95
C GLY A 172 -12.11 -8.30 -19.19
N ALA A 173 -11.16 -8.22 -18.25
CA ALA A 173 -10.82 -9.35 -17.40
C ALA A 173 -11.97 -9.68 -16.43
N THR A 174 -12.03 -10.93 -15.99
CA THR A 174 -12.96 -11.37 -14.94
C THR A 174 -12.77 -10.55 -13.65
N LEU A 175 -13.83 -10.42 -12.86
CA LEU A 175 -13.78 -9.68 -11.60
C LEU A 175 -12.67 -10.24 -10.69
N SER A 176 -11.91 -9.33 -10.08
CA SER A 176 -10.91 -9.66 -9.05
C SER A 176 -11.61 -10.02 -7.73
N GLU A 177 -10.97 -10.84 -6.90
CA GLU A 177 -11.42 -11.09 -5.52
C GLU A 177 -11.38 -9.81 -4.66
N HIS A 178 -10.55 -8.82 -5.00
CA HIS A 178 -10.62 -7.48 -4.40
C HIS A 178 -11.98 -6.83 -4.61
N GLY A 179 -12.59 -6.97 -5.78
CA GLY A 179 -13.93 -6.45 -6.07
C GLY A 179 -15.05 -7.09 -5.27
N LYS A 180 -14.75 -8.22 -4.61
CA LYS A 180 -15.67 -8.92 -3.70
C LYS A 180 -15.30 -8.73 -2.24
N ALA A 181 -14.37 -7.81 -1.91
CA ALA A 181 -13.75 -7.66 -0.59
C ALA A 181 -13.16 -8.99 -0.04
N ASN A 182 -12.73 -9.88 -0.92
CA ASN A 182 -12.28 -11.24 -0.60
C ASN A 182 -10.79 -11.45 -0.88
N ALA A 183 -10.01 -10.37 -0.98
CA ALA A 183 -8.57 -10.39 -1.19
C ALA A 183 -7.85 -9.31 -0.39
N LEU A 184 -6.58 -9.59 -0.02
CA LEU A 184 -5.67 -8.65 0.61
C LEU A 184 -4.30 -8.77 -0.06
N ASP A 185 -3.75 -7.62 -0.47
CA ASP A 185 -2.37 -7.49 -0.92
C ASP A 185 -1.49 -6.99 0.23
N ILE A 186 -0.41 -7.70 0.53
CA ILE A 186 0.49 -7.39 1.63
C ILE A 186 1.89 -7.13 1.06
N ARG A 187 2.42 -5.92 1.30
CA ARG A 187 3.76 -5.56 0.82
C ARG A 187 4.84 -5.86 1.84
N SER A 188 4.61 -5.49 3.09
CA SER A 188 5.64 -5.57 4.11
C SER A 188 5.10 -5.77 5.52
N LEU A 189 6.01 -6.14 6.40
CA LEU A 189 5.82 -6.20 7.85
C LEU A 189 6.71 -5.13 8.50
N LYS A 190 6.15 -4.26 9.33
CA LYS A 190 6.92 -3.33 10.15
C LYS A 190 7.14 -3.94 11.53
N LEU A 191 8.38 -3.91 12.01
CA LEU A 191 8.78 -4.45 13.29
C LEU A 191 8.85 -3.37 14.37
N MET A 192 8.81 -3.79 15.62
CA MET A 192 8.89 -2.85 16.78
C MET A 192 10.22 -2.10 16.84
N ASN A 193 11.31 -2.70 16.36
CA ASN A 193 12.63 -2.04 16.23
C ASN A 193 12.72 -1.06 15.05
N GLY A 194 11.62 -0.81 14.33
CA GLY A 194 11.55 0.12 13.19
C GLY A 194 11.91 -0.50 11.83
N ARG A 195 12.47 -1.72 11.79
CA ARG A 195 12.80 -2.40 10.53
C ARG A 195 11.53 -2.71 9.73
N VAL A 196 11.60 -2.51 8.42
CA VAL A 196 10.57 -2.91 7.46
C VAL A 196 11.06 -4.13 6.71
N VAL A 197 10.29 -5.22 6.76
CA VAL A 197 10.57 -6.49 6.11
C VAL A 197 9.63 -6.62 4.91
N LYS A 198 10.12 -6.36 3.71
CA LYS A 198 9.37 -6.60 2.47
C LYS A 198 9.33 -8.11 2.20
N LEU A 199 8.14 -8.64 1.93
CA LEU A 199 7.95 -10.08 1.78
C LEU A 199 8.57 -10.63 0.47
N THR A 200 8.76 -9.74 -0.51
CA THR A 200 9.31 -10.08 -1.84
C THR A 200 10.80 -9.76 -1.97
N ASP A 201 11.41 -9.13 -0.95
CA ASP A 201 12.80 -8.70 -0.97
C ASP A 201 13.74 -9.91 -0.83
N PRO A 202 14.62 -10.20 -1.80
CA PRO A 202 15.57 -11.32 -1.74
C PRO A 202 16.59 -11.16 -0.61
N GLU A 203 16.89 -9.95 -0.14
CA GLU A 203 17.79 -9.70 0.99
C GLU A 203 17.20 -10.14 2.35
N VAL A 204 15.89 -10.33 2.43
CA VAL A 204 15.24 -10.92 3.61
C VAL A 204 15.48 -12.43 3.59
N SER A 205 15.85 -13.00 4.75
CA SER A 205 16.12 -14.44 4.89
C SER A 205 15.14 -15.30 4.10
N ARG A 206 15.68 -16.17 3.24
CA ARG A 206 14.91 -17.11 2.45
C ARG A 206 14.06 -18.02 3.32
N ASP A 207 14.64 -18.58 4.39
CA ASP A 207 13.94 -19.49 5.30
C ASP A 207 12.73 -18.81 5.95
N PHE A 208 12.87 -17.54 6.31
CA PHE A 208 11.77 -16.75 6.85
C PHE A 208 10.66 -16.60 5.79
N ARG A 209 10.98 -16.14 4.58
CA ARG A 209 10.01 -15.96 3.49
C ARG A 209 9.36 -17.28 3.08
N GLU A 210 10.14 -18.36 2.97
CA GLU A 210 9.65 -19.70 2.63
C GLU A 210 8.71 -20.25 3.73
N SER A 211 8.99 -19.98 5.00
CA SER A 211 8.13 -20.37 6.10
C SER A 211 6.79 -19.62 6.08
N LEU A 212 6.80 -18.34 5.69
CA LEU A 212 5.58 -17.55 5.51
C LEU A 212 4.80 -18.03 4.29
N ARG A 213 5.47 -18.29 3.16
CA ARG A 213 4.84 -18.84 1.95
C ARG A 213 4.09 -20.13 2.28
N ARG A 214 4.74 -21.08 2.94
CA ARG A 214 4.11 -22.38 3.31
C ARG A 214 2.89 -22.18 4.18
N SER A 215 2.96 -21.30 5.18
CA SER A 215 1.82 -21.06 6.06
C SER A 215 0.67 -20.33 5.35
N ALA A 216 0.96 -19.38 4.47
CA ALA A 216 -0.05 -18.70 3.67
C ALA A 216 -0.74 -19.68 2.71
N CYS A 217 0.03 -20.49 1.97
CA CYS A 217 -0.50 -21.47 1.03
C CYS A 217 -1.34 -22.59 1.70
N ALA A 218 -1.13 -22.85 2.99
CA ALA A 218 -1.94 -23.79 3.75
C ALA A 218 -3.28 -23.19 4.21
N ARG A 219 -3.41 -21.86 4.27
CA ARG A 219 -4.60 -21.18 4.81
C ARG A 219 -5.49 -20.55 3.77
N PHE A 220 -4.89 -20.01 2.69
CA PHE A 220 -5.61 -19.24 1.68
C PHE A 220 -5.85 -20.05 0.42
N ALA A 221 -6.97 -19.79 -0.25
CA ALA A 221 -7.32 -20.45 -1.50
C ALA A 221 -6.41 -20.02 -2.65
N THR A 222 -5.95 -18.74 -2.62
CA THR A 222 -4.94 -18.23 -3.54
C THR A 222 -3.82 -17.55 -2.75
N VAL A 223 -2.58 -17.81 -3.16
CA VAL A 223 -1.40 -17.04 -2.78
C VAL A 223 -0.62 -16.75 -4.05
N LEU A 224 -0.43 -15.47 -4.38
CA LEU A 224 0.39 -15.01 -5.50
C LEU A 224 1.50 -14.11 -4.97
N GLY A 225 2.65 -14.19 -5.59
CA GLY A 225 3.81 -13.38 -5.30
C GLY A 225 4.74 -13.34 -6.49
N PRO A 226 6.02 -12.98 -6.34
CA PRO A 226 6.99 -12.97 -7.42
C PRO A 226 6.98 -14.26 -8.22
N GLY A 227 7.06 -14.13 -9.56
CA GLY A 227 7.05 -15.27 -10.48
C GLY A 227 5.67 -15.86 -10.77
N SER A 228 4.57 -15.31 -10.24
CA SER A 228 3.22 -15.84 -10.48
C SER A 228 2.65 -15.43 -11.84
N ASP A 229 2.64 -14.15 -12.16
CA ASP A 229 2.00 -13.59 -13.35
C ASP A 229 2.57 -12.22 -13.79
N GLY A 230 3.65 -11.75 -13.15
CA GLY A 230 4.29 -10.46 -13.42
C GLY A 230 3.60 -9.24 -12.80
N TYR A 231 2.47 -9.41 -12.12
CA TYR A 231 1.76 -8.32 -11.44
C TYR A 231 1.96 -8.33 -9.93
N HIS A 232 2.52 -9.40 -9.37
CA HIS A 232 2.71 -9.62 -7.94
C HIS A 232 4.21 -9.63 -7.55
N GLU A 233 5.05 -8.85 -8.26
CA GLU A 233 6.50 -8.86 -8.03
C GLU A 233 6.93 -8.12 -6.76
N ASP A 234 6.12 -7.19 -6.24
CA ASP A 234 6.43 -6.32 -5.10
C ASP A 234 5.53 -6.51 -3.88
N HIS A 235 4.58 -7.44 -3.94
CA HIS A 235 3.64 -7.75 -2.86
C HIS A 235 3.18 -9.21 -2.91
N ILE A 236 2.49 -9.64 -1.86
CA ILE A 236 1.87 -10.96 -1.78
C ILE A 236 0.37 -10.79 -1.72
N HIS A 237 -0.32 -11.35 -2.69
CA HIS A 237 -1.77 -11.46 -2.72
C HIS A 237 -2.24 -12.70 -2.01
N VAL A 238 -3.26 -12.58 -1.18
CA VAL A 238 -3.98 -13.70 -0.55
C VAL A 238 -5.48 -13.54 -0.69
N ASP A 239 -6.20 -14.62 -0.97
CA ASP A 239 -7.66 -14.62 -1.07
C ASP A 239 -8.31 -15.92 -0.58
N LEU A 240 -9.64 -15.90 -0.41
CA LEU A 240 -10.48 -17.05 -0.13
C LEU A 240 -11.41 -17.36 -1.31
N ALA A 241 -10.89 -17.29 -2.55
CA ALA A 241 -11.69 -17.59 -3.74
C ALA A 241 -12.25 -19.00 -3.71
N GLU A 242 -13.55 -19.11 -3.92
CA GLU A 242 -14.20 -20.40 -4.11
C GLU A 242 -13.83 -20.99 -5.46
N ARG A 243 -13.29 -22.20 -5.47
CA ARG A 243 -12.93 -22.94 -6.69
C ARG A 243 -13.59 -24.31 -6.71
N ARG A 244 -13.92 -24.75 -7.93
CA ARG A 244 -14.36 -26.13 -8.13
C ARG A 244 -13.27 -27.06 -7.61
N ASN A 245 -13.65 -28.08 -6.86
CA ASN A 245 -12.75 -29.07 -6.25
C ASN A 245 -11.81 -28.54 -5.16
N ALA A 246 -12.13 -27.39 -4.52
CA ALA A 246 -11.35 -26.79 -3.44
C ALA A 246 -9.82 -26.69 -3.76
N GLN A 247 -9.47 -26.44 -5.02
CA GLN A 247 -8.07 -26.32 -5.43
C GLN A 247 -7.45 -25.02 -4.89
N HIS A 248 -6.31 -25.18 -4.22
CA HIS A 248 -5.48 -24.06 -3.81
C HIS A 248 -4.52 -23.67 -4.94
N LEU A 249 -4.35 -22.37 -5.14
CA LEU A 249 -3.36 -21.80 -6.06
C LEU A 249 -2.27 -21.11 -5.24
N CYS A 250 -1.09 -21.70 -5.21
CA CYS A 250 0.06 -21.15 -4.52
C CYS A 250 1.21 -20.93 -5.51
N ARG A 251 1.44 -19.68 -5.90
CA ARG A 251 2.53 -19.27 -6.80
C ARG A 251 3.25 -18.07 -6.19
N TRP A 252 4.32 -18.34 -5.52
CA TRP A 252 5.19 -17.34 -4.93
C TRP A 252 6.60 -17.90 -4.92
N ASP A 253 7.45 -17.43 -5.82
CA ASP A 253 8.86 -17.78 -5.89
C ASP A 253 9.64 -17.01 -4.83
N VAL A 254 10.24 -17.72 -3.90
CA VAL A 254 11.12 -17.15 -2.89
C VAL A 254 12.53 -17.11 -3.47
N ARG A 255 12.84 -16.01 -4.19
CA ARG A 255 14.10 -15.80 -4.88
C ARG A 255 15.26 -15.59 -3.90
N GLU A 256 16.45 -16.04 -4.29
CA GLU A 256 17.71 -15.66 -3.64
C GLU A 256 18.17 -14.29 -4.13
N PRO A 257 19.04 -13.59 -3.37
CA PRO A 257 19.74 -12.42 -3.90
C PRO A 257 20.52 -12.80 -5.17
N ASP A 258 20.54 -11.90 -6.16
CA ASP A 258 21.35 -12.08 -7.36
C ASP A 258 22.83 -12.06 -6.98
N THR A 259 23.42 -13.25 -6.86
CA THR A 259 24.86 -13.41 -6.56
C THR A 259 25.75 -13.09 -7.75
N ASP A 260 25.19 -12.99 -8.95
CA ASP A 260 25.94 -12.73 -10.19
C ASP A 260 26.53 -11.31 -10.27
N ASN A 261 26.17 -10.40 -9.37
CA ASN A 261 26.73 -9.04 -9.27
C ASN A 261 27.83 -8.87 -8.20
N VAL A 262 28.20 -9.92 -7.48
CA VAL A 262 29.48 -9.91 -6.77
C VAL A 262 30.54 -10.05 -7.85
N ALA A 263 30.99 -8.90 -8.39
CA ALA A 263 32.21 -8.85 -9.18
C ALA A 263 33.29 -9.55 -8.32
N VAL A 264 33.61 -10.79 -8.69
CA VAL A 264 34.81 -11.43 -8.21
C VAL A 264 35.92 -10.53 -8.74
N GLU A 265 36.40 -9.63 -7.89
CA GLU A 265 37.60 -8.85 -8.16
C GLU A 265 38.70 -9.90 -8.38
N SER A 266 38.89 -10.26 -9.65
CA SER A 266 39.98 -11.14 -10.05
C SER A 266 41.25 -10.53 -9.49
N PRO A 267 42.04 -11.22 -8.69
CA PRO A 267 43.26 -10.67 -8.12
C PRO A 267 44.10 -10.13 -9.27
N VAL A 268 44.34 -8.81 -9.24
CA VAL A 268 45.18 -8.15 -10.23
C VAL A 268 46.52 -8.90 -10.28
N PRO A 269 46.93 -9.45 -11.43
CA PRO A 269 48.17 -10.20 -11.49
C PRO A 269 49.34 -9.27 -11.09
N LEU A 270 50.10 -9.65 -10.07
CA LEU A 270 51.25 -8.91 -9.65
C LEU A 270 52.26 -8.78 -10.84
N PRO A 271 52.88 -7.59 -11.05
CA PRO A 271 53.86 -7.42 -12.08
C PRO A 271 55.00 -8.41 -11.95
N ARG A 272 55.35 -9.08 -13.03
CA ARG A 272 56.52 -10.03 -13.03
C ARG A 272 57.77 -9.27 -12.63
N PRO A 273 58.61 -9.85 -11.74
CA PRO A 273 59.92 -9.23 -11.41
C PRO A 273 60.77 -9.08 -12.65
N ARG A 274 61.40 -7.89 -12.77
CA ARG A 274 62.27 -7.56 -13.89
C ARG A 274 63.49 -8.47 -13.88
N PRO A 275 63.92 -9.05 -15.02
CA PRO A 275 65.16 -9.84 -15.09
C PRO A 275 66.33 -9.02 -14.60
N THR A 276 67.10 -9.56 -13.67
CA THR A 276 68.37 -9.02 -13.24
C THR A 276 69.40 -9.35 -14.31
N HIS A 277 69.88 -8.32 -15.03
CA HIS A 277 71.10 -8.49 -15.87
C HIS A 277 72.28 -8.80 -14.94
N ARG A 278 72.86 -10.01 -15.06
CA ARG A 278 74.20 -10.29 -14.57
C ARG A 278 75.17 -9.69 -15.57
N SER A 279 76.05 -8.78 -15.14
CA SER A 279 77.26 -8.35 -15.79
C SER A 279 78.37 -9.40 -15.67
#